data_41b6cf8a8bc3fb6f1bb22a72dc4985fc
#
_entry.id   41b6cf8a8bc3fb6f1bb22a72dc4985fc
#
_cell.length_a   1.000
_cell.length_b   1.000
_cell.length_c   1.000
_cell.angle_alpha   90.00
_cell.angle_beta   90.00
_cell.angle_gamma   90.00
#
_symmetry.space_group_name_H-M   'P 1'
#
loop_
_entity.id
_entity.type
_entity.pdbx_description
1 polymer ?
#
loop_
_entity_poly.entity_id
_entity_poly.type
_entity_poly.pdbx_seq_one_letter_code
_entity_poly.pdbx_strand_id
1 'polypeptide(L)'
;MIQSIYQRRQEGWLSENLKHSNHWRFSFDQATQNFLTDFAKKYHRPDAELFSYEFSEWDLGPAIEVIDQAVEETMLGGGLVILEGLPRRELTEDQFGFLNWVIGLHIGVPRPQGKSTQYLAKVQDIGTNYRAASGRGFSSNEKLTFHTDGADISTLGCFNTAKSGGMSMITSSTAVWRQFEREHPELTNAVEEHLFYFSRQQEEAPDERPYYGQKLFEECDGLIFGKWNSNRLRTAQDINDVPKLTETQNKILNFMGEIIQRSTHLYTMYLKPGDLQIMNNNTVFHSRTAYEDYADADKKRLLYRLWIAPKKSPRLPQSWNEFYGEIGANMVRGGIKGHHFDEQCKKFDDDHARKLKMPFNN
;
A
#
# COMPACT_ATOMS: atom_id res chain seq x y z
N MET A 1 14.86 17.83 19.02
CA MET A 1 15.87 17.03 18.30
C MET A 1 15.17 16.37 17.09
N ILE A 2 15.77 16.46 15.90
CA ILE A 2 15.28 15.76 14.72
C ILE A 2 15.63 14.27 14.93
N GLN A 3 14.63 13.40 15.02
CA GLN A 3 14.84 11.96 15.10
C GLN A 3 15.52 11.46 13.81
N SER A 4 16.48 10.55 13.94
CA SER A 4 17.07 9.89 12.77
C SER A 4 16.00 9.08 12.01
N ILE A 5 16.25 8.80 10.74
CA ILE A 5 15.35 7.99 9.91
C ILE A 5 15.03 6.62 10.56
N TYR A 6 16.03 5.96 11.13
CA TYR A 6 15.88 4.67 11.81
C TYR A 6 15.09 4.76 13.12
N GLN A 7 15.23 5.85 13.88
CA GLN A 7 14.42 6.03 15.11
C GLN A 7 12.94 6.15 14.76
N ARG A 8 12.60 6.87 13.69
CA ARG A 8 11.19 6.97 13.23
C ARG A 8 10.61 5.60 12.86
N ARG A 9 11.41 4.71 12.29
CA ARG A 9 11.00 3.34 11.96
C ARG A 9 10.76 2.48 13.21
N GLN A 10 11.60 2.61 14.24
CA GLN A 10 11.55 1.79 15.46
C GLN A 10 10.51 2.28 16.48
N GLU A 11 10.27 3.57 16.56
CA GLU A 11 9.34 4.18 17.53
C GLU A 11 7.94 4.40 16.94
N GLY A 12 7.85 4.53 15.61
CA GLY A 12 6.66 5.01 14.94
C GLY A 12 6.42 6.51 15.17
N TRP A 13 5.24 6.98 14.82
CA TRP A 13 4.85 8.37 14.99
C TRP A 13 3.43 8.49 15.50
N LEU A 14 3.15 9.58 16.20
CA LEU A 14 1.82 10.02 16.58
C LEU A 14 1.34 11.14 15.64
N SER A 15 0.04 11.36 15.57
CA SER A 15 -0.61 12.36 14.71
C SER A 15 0.06 13.75 14.80
N GLU A 16 0.42 14.18 16.01
CA GLU A 16 1.06 15.46 16.27
C GLU A 16 2.48 15.56 15.69
N ASN A 17 3.21 14.45 15.63
CA ASN A 17 4.54 14.41 15.02
C ASN A 17 4.49 14.76 13.53
N LEU A 18 3.50 14.22 12.79
CA LEU A 18 3.35 14.52 11.36
C LEU A 18 2.91 15.96 11.11
N LYS A 19 2.08 16.54 11.97
CA LYS A 19 1.65 17.94 11.82
C LYS A 19 2.82 18.92 11.89
N HIS A 20 3.80 18.63 12.74
CA HIS A 20 4.90 19.54 13.04
C HIS A 20 6.22 19.15 12.36
N SER A 21 6.19 18.23 11.39
CA SER A 21 7.38 17.78 10.66
C SER A 21 7.12 17.71 9.16
N ASN A 22 8.19 17.94 8.37
CA ASN A 22 8.12 17.91 6.91
C ASN A 22 8.95 16.75 6.30
N HIS A 23 9.60 15.91 7.11
CA HIS A 23 10.46 14.85 6.62
C HIS A 23 9.75 13.81 5.72
N TRP A 24 8.44 13.74 5.79
CA TRP A 24 7.58 12.85 5.00
C TRP A 24 6.95 13.52 3.77
N ARG A 25 7.31 14.81 3.49
CA ARG A 25 6.86 15.55 2.31
C ARG A 25 8.03 15.86 1.40
N PHE A 26 7.89 15.43 0.16
CA PHE A 26 8.84 15.70 -0.92
C PHE A 26 8.09 16.41 -2.04
N SER A 27 8.80 17.16 -2.87
CA SER A 27 8.17 17.84 -3.99
C SER A 27 9.12 17.94 -5.18
N PHE A 28 8.56 17.83 -6.36
CA PHE A 28 9.27 18.16 -7.60
C PHE A 28 9.27 19.67 -7.82
N ASP A 29 10.41 20.21 -8.18
CA ASP A 29 10.50 21.59 -8.65
C ASP A 29 9.86 21.76 -10.04
N GLN A 30 9.68 23.00 -10.48
CA GLN A 30 9.02 23.29 -11.76
C GLN A 30 9.77 22.68 -12.97
N ALA A 31 11.10 22.64 -12.92
CA ALA A 31 11.90 22.07 -14.01
C ALA A 31 11.66 20.55 -14.13
N THR A 32 11.62 19.85 -13.00
CA THR A 32 11.29 18.42 -12.93
C THR A 32 9.86 18.16 -13.38
N GLN A 33 8.89 18.99 -12.97
CA GLN A 33 7.50 18.86 -13.42
C GLN A 33 7.37 19.02 -14.95
N ASN A 34 8.06 19.98 -15.53
CA ASN A 34 8.11 20.19 -16.98
C ASN A 34 8.74 18.98 -17.68
N PHE A 35 9.85 18.46 -17.16
CA PHE A 35 10.50 17.25 -17.67
C PHE A 35 9.54 16.05 -17.66
N LEU A 36 8.86 15.79 -16.54
CA LEU A 36 7.88 14.70 -16.42
C LEU A 36 6.68 14.87 -17.35
N THR A 37 6.27 16.11 -17.60
CA THR A 37 5.21 16.43 -18.58
C THR A 37 5.62 16.04 -19.99
N ASP A 38 6.80 16.50 -20.43
CA ASP A 38 7.33 16.21 -21.77
C ASP A 38 7.62 14.71 -21.93
N PHE A 39 8.17 14.08 -20.89
CA PHE A 39 8.40 12.65 -20.83
C PHE A 39 7.11 11.86 -21.04
N ALA A 40 6.05 12.16 -20.26
CA ALA A 40 4.79 11.44 -20.36
C ALA A 40 4.14 11.63 -21.74
N LYS A 41 4.13 12.84 -22.29
CA LYS A 41 3.60 13.12 -23.63
C LYS A 41 4.38 12.42 -24.74
N LYS A 42 5.70 12.35 -24.62
CA LYS A 42 6.59 11.75 -25.63
C LYS A 42 6.48 10.23 -25.68
N TYR A 43 6.40 9.60 -24.51
CA TYR A 43 6.58 8.16 -24.41
C TYR A 43 5.29 7.37 -24.16
N HIS A 44 4.20 8.03 -23.74
CA HIS A 44 2.91 7.38 -23.66
C HIS A 44 2.47 6.95 -25.06
N ARG A 45 2.08 5.68 -25.16
CA ARG A 45 1.53 5.09 -26.37
C ARG A 45 0.06 4.76 -26.12
N PRO A 46 -0.90 5.40 -26.82
CA PRO A 46 -2.31 5.04 -26.70
C PRO A 46 -2.50 3.53 -26.96
N ASP A 47 -3.38 2.91 -26.19
CA ASP A 47 -3.75 1.48 -26.29
C ASP A 47 -2.61 0.47 -26.06
N ALA A 48 -1.44 0.92 -25.59
CA ALA A 48 -0.36 0.02 -25.28
C ALA A 48 -0.62 -0.76 -23.97
N GLU A 49 -0.34 -2.06 -24.00
CA GLU A 49 -0.39 -2.90 -22.82
C GLU A 49 0.68 -2.46 -21.80
N LEU A 50 0.37 -2.51 -20.50
CA LEU A 50 1.29 -2.07 -19.43
C LEU A 50 2.66 -2.77 -19.51
N PHE A 51 2.67 -4.07 -19.78
CA PHE A 51 3.91 -4.86 -19.85
C PHE A 51 4.77 -4.56 -21.07
N SER A 52 4.24 -3.84 -22.06
CA SER A 52 5.01 -3.37 -23.21
C SER A 52 5.90 -2.15 -22.89
N TYR A 53 5.73 -1.54 -21.72
CA TYR A 53 6.58 -0.47 -21.22
C TYR A 53 7.74 -1.08 -20.42
N GLU A 54 8.91 -1.17 -21.00
CA GLU A 54 10.08 -1.76 -20.36
C GLU A 54 10.92 -0.72 -19.61
N PHE A 55 11.35 -1.04 -18.39
CA PHE A 55 12.16 -0.14 -17.54
C PHE A 55 13.46 0.35 -18.20
N SER A 56 14.10 -0.48 -19.04
CA SER A 56 15.35 -0.13 -19.74
C SER A 56 15.22 1.02 -20.75
N GLU A 57 13.98 1.41 -21.08
CA GLU A 57 13.70 2.46 -22.07
C GLU A 57 13.53 3.85 -21.44
N TRP A 58 13.50 3.94 -20.09
CA TRP A 58 13.05 5.15 -19.41
C TRP A 58 14.09 5.72 -18.46
N ASP A 59 14.50 6.94 -18.72
CA ASP A 59 15.23 7.78 -17.78
C ASP A 59 14.27 8.85 -17.24
N LEU A 60 13.94 8.77 -15.95
CA LEU A 60 13.11 9.78 -15.27
C LEU A 60 13.90 11.06 -14.92
N GLY A 61 15.15 11.15 -15.33
CA GLY A 61 15.97 12.35 -15.23
C GLY A 61 16.04 12.92 -13.81
N PRO A 62 15.76 14.22 -13.64
CA PRO A 62 15.88 14.89 -12.33
C PRO A 62 14.89 14.37 -11.28
N ALA A 63 13.84 13.62 -11.66
CA ALA A 63 12.88 13.07 -10.71
C ALA A 63 13.44 11.88 -9.91
N ILE A 64 14.47 11.17 -10.42
CA ILE A 64 15.02 9.95 -9.83
C ILE A 64 15.46 10.17 -8.39
N GLU A 65 16.25 11.22 -8.14
CA GLU A 65 16.80 11.51 -6.81
C GLU A 65 15.68 11.73 -5.78
N VAL A 66 14.67 12.51 -6.13
CA VAL A 66 13.55 12.83 -5.24
C VAL A 66 12.70 11.58 -4.98
N ILE A 67 12.47 10.73 -6.00
CA ILE A 67 11.75 9.47 -5.85
C ILE A 67 12.53 8.52 -4.94
N ASP A 68 13.83 8.36 -5.14
CA ASP A 68 14.68 7.47 -4.33
C ASP A 68 14.72 7.91 -2.86
N GLN A 69 14.84 9.21 -2.57
CA GLN A 69 14.75 9.76 -1.21
C GLN A 69 13.37 9.51 -0.57
N ALA A 70 12.29 9.70 -1.33
CA ALA A 70 10.92 9.44 -0.88
C ALA A 70 10.70 7.95 -0.55
N VAL A 71 11.23 7.06 -1.37
CA VAL A 71 11.18 5.59 -1.13
C VAL A 71 12.02 5.20 0.08
N GLU A 72 13.20 5.80 0.26
CA GLU A 72 14.05 5.56 1.43
C GLU A 72 13.34 5.96 2.73
N GLU A 73 12.73 7.15 2.79
CA GLU A 73 11.92 7.56 3.95
C GLU A 73 10.72 6.63 4.17
N THR A 74 10.08 6.17 3.10
CA THR A 74 8.98 5.21 3.20
C THR A 74 9.42 3.88 3.78
N MET A 75 10.57 3.34 3.38
CA MET A 75 11.02 2.01 3.78
C MET A 75 11.77 2.00 5.11
N LEU A 76 12.60 3.00 5.37
CA LEU A 76 13.49 3.05 6.53
C LEU A 76 13.05 4.06 7.60
N GLY A 77 12.11 4.94 7.27
CA GLY A 77 11.62 6.00 8.15
C GLY A 77 10.20 5.76 8.67
N GLY A 78 9.35 6.78 8.60
CA GLY A 78 8.00 6.78 9.15
C GLY A 78 6.97 5.93 8.38
N GLY A 79 7.32 5.40 7.23
CA GLY A 79 6.43 4.54 6.45
C GLY A 79 5.38 5.28 5.60
N LEU A 80 5.36 6.60 5.64
CA LEU A 80 4.44 7.45 4.90
C LEU A 80 5.21 8.57 4.22
N VAL A 81 4.95 8.78 2.94
CA VAL A 81 5.44 9.94 2.18
C VAL A 81 4.33 10.48 1.28
N ILE A 82 4.30 11.79 1.12
CA ILE A 82 3.61 12.50 0.04
C ILE A 82 4.68 13.13 -0.85
N LEU A 83 4.69 12.74 -2.11
CA LEU A 83 5.49 13.34 -3.16
C LEU A 83 4.57 14.25 -3.99
N GLU A 84 4.77 15.54 -3.88
CA GLU A 84 3.94 16.59 -4.50
C GLU A 84 4.48 16.98 -5.89
N GLY A 85 3.60 17.37 -6.79
CA GLY A 85 3.98 17.99 -8.06
C GLY A 85 4.06 17.07 -9.26
N LEU A 86 3.37 15.90 -9.26
CA LEU A 86 3.12 15.21 -10.52
C LEU A 86 2.29 16.12 -11.45
N PRO A 87 2.63 16.22 -12.75
CA PRO A 87 2.04 17.19 -13.67
C PRO A 87 0.61 16.83 -14.10
N ARG A 88 -0.33 16.84 -13.13
CA ARG A 88 -1.73 16.41 -13.36
C ARG A 88 -2.48 17.28 -14.37
N ARG A 89 -2.22 18.60 -14.36
CA ARG A 89 -3.00 19.54 -15.20
C ARG A 89 -2.63 19.47 -16.68
N GLU A 90 -1.40 19.12 -16.97
CA GLU A 90 -0.79 19.09 -18.30
C GLU A 90 -0.95 17.75 -19.01
N LEU A 91 -1.44 16.71 -18.29
CA LEU A 91 -1.56 15.35 -18.79
C LEU A 91 -3.02 14.91 -18.90
N THR A 92 -3.30 14.07 -19.89
CA THR A 92 -4.53 13.30 -19.94
C THR A 92 -4.56 12.24 -18.84
N GLU A 93 -5.70 11.63 -18.59
CA GLU A 93 -5.86 10.55 -17.61
C GLU A 93 -4.90 9.39 -17.91
N ASP A 94 -4.82 8.95 -19.18
CA ASP A 94 -3.96 7.82 -19.57
C ASP A 94 -2.47 8.16 -19.47
N GLN A 95 -2.07 9.39 -19.85
CA GLN A 95 -0.70 9.86 -19.67
C GLN A 95 -0.30 9.94 -18.18
N PHE A 96 -1.22 10.34 -17.31
CA PHE A 96 -0.97 10.36 -15.87
C PHE A 96 -0.89 8.93 -15.30
N GLY A 97 -1.73 8.01 -15.77
CA GLY A 97 -1.66 6.59 -15.45
C GLY A 97 -0.32 5.98 -15.88
N PHE A 98 0.12 6.26 -17.11
CA PHE A 98 1.43 5.85 -17.62
C PHE A 98 2.59 6.39 -16.76
N LEU A 99 2.55 7.67 -16.38
CA LEU A 99 3.58 8.26 -15.52
C LEU A 99 3.65 7.55 -14.15
N ASN A 100 2.50 7.26 -13.53
CA ASN A 100 2.45 6.48 -12.29
C ASN A 100 3.05 5.08 -12.49
N TRP A 101 2.75 4.42 -13.61
CA TRP A 101 3.30 3.11 -13.94
C TRP A 101 4.83 3.14 -14.03
N VAL A 102 5.40 4.08 -14.78
CA VAL A 102 6.85 4.17 -14.96
C VAL A 102 7.58 4.53 -13.66
N ILE A 103 7.00 5.40 -12.82
CA ILE A 103 7.51 5.64 -11.47
C ILE A 103 7.49 4.35 -10.64
N GLY A 104 6.42 3.56 -10.73
CA GLY A 104 6.33 2.26 -10.07
C GLY A 104 7.42 1.29 -10.53
N LEU A 105 7.70 1.22 -11.83
CA LEU A 105 8.79 0.42 -12.40
C LEU A 105 10.17 0.85 -11.89
N HIS A 106 10.37 2.16 -11.64
CA HIS A 106 11.60 2.66 -11.03
C HIS A 106 11.74 2.26 -9.56
N ILE A 107 10.65 2.28 -8.79
CA ILE A 107 10.64 1.93 -7.36
C ILE A 107 10.94 0.45 -7.14
N GLY A 108 10.34 -0.44 -7.94
CA GLY A 108 10.46 -1.88 -7.77
C GLY A 108 9.65 -2.67 -8.80
N VAL A 109 9.33 -3.91 -8.48
CA VAL A 109 8.47 -4.76 -9.30
C VAL A 109 7.01 -4.54 -8.90
N PRO A 110 6.16 -3.97 -9.79
CA PRO A 110 4.73 -3.88 -9.55
C PRO A 110 4.12 -5.26 -9.29
N ARG A 111 3.15 -5.31 -8.38
CA ARG A 111 2.48 -6.55 -7.96
C ARG A 111 1.01 -6.56 -8.37
N PRO A 112 0.47 -7.73 -8.73
CA PRO A 112 -0.94 -7.85 -9.10
C PRO A 112 -1.86 -7.57 -7.90
N GLN A 113 -3.06 -7.03 -8.19
CA GLN A 113 -4.04 -6.59 -7.21
C GLN A 113 -5.41 -7.21 -7.52
N GLY A 114 -5.92 -8.01 -6.60
CA GLY A 114 -7.29 -8.50 -6.64
C GLY A 114 -7.59 -9.51 -7.74
N LYS A 115 -8.86 -9.88 -7.82
CA LYS A 115 -9.39 -10.96 -8.65
C LYS A 115 -9.00 -10.88 -10.13
N SER A 116 -8.96 -9.67 -10.68
CA SER A 116 -8.68 -9.42 -12.10
C SER A 116 -7.20 -9.33 -12.42
N THR A 117 -6.32 -9.61 -11.48
CA THR A 117 -4.85 -9.57 -11.68
C THR A 117 -4.36 -8.21 -12.18
N GLN A 118 -4.98 -7.12 -11.71
CA GLN A 118 -4.63 -5.76 -12.14
C GLN A 118 -3.28 -5.33 -11.54
N TYR A 119 -2.40 -4.76 -12.34
CA TYR A 119 -1.13 -4.17 -11.87
C TYR A 119 -1.26 -2.68 -11.58
N LEU A 120 -1.94 -1.92 -12.42
CA LEU A 120 -2.28 -0.52 -12.19
C LEU A 120 -3.79 -0.41 -12.00
N ALA A 121 -4.24 -0.11 -10.79
CA ALA A 121 -5.66 -0.07 -10.46
C ALA A 121 -6.20 1.36 -10.39
N LYS A 122 -7.37 1.60 -10.99
CA LYS A 122 -8.14 2.84 -10.79
C LYS A 122 -8.93 2.73 -9.47
N VAL A 123 -8.70 3.66 -8.56
CA VAL A 123 -9.42 3.78 -7.28
C VAL A 123 -10.51 4.84 -7.44
N GLN A 124 -11.71 4.38 -7.77
CA GLN A 124 -12.90 5.22 -8.06
C GLN A 124 -14.17 4.48 -7.68
N ASP A 125 -15.24 5.21 -7.45
CA ASP A 125 -16.56 4.61 -7.20
C ASP A 125 -17.20 4.13 -8.51
N ILE A 126 -17.45 2.81 -8.58
CA ILE A 126 -18.22 2.17 -9.66
C ILE A 126 -19.48 1.49 -9.14
N GLY A 127 -19.95 1.87 -7.94
CA GLY A 127 -21.16 1.35 -7.33
C GLY A 127 -21.01 0.00 -6.63
N THR A 128 -19.80 -0.42 -6.28
CA THR A 128 -19.56 -1.69 -5.60
C THR A 128 -20.01 -1.61 -4.14
N ASN A 129 -20.74 -2.63 -3.64
CA ASN A 129 -21.03 -2.79 -2.24
C ASN A 129 -19.79 -3.29 -1.49
N TYR A 130 -19.14 -2.42 -0.75
CA TYR A 130 -17.92 -2.73 0.01
C TYR A 130 -18.11 -3.84 1.06
N ARG A 131 -19.31 -3.95 1.64
CA ARG A 131 -19.60 -4.93 2.70
C ARG A 131 -19.98 -6.31 2.20
N ALA A 132 -20.17 -6.49 0.90
CA ALA A 132 -20.37 -7.80 0.30
C ALA A 132 -19.14 -8.70 0.50
N ALA A 133 -19.32 -10.02 0.48
CA ALA A 133 -18.23 -11.00 0.66
C ALA A 133 -17.06 -10.79 -0.34
N SER A 134 -17.37 -10.37 -1.58
CA SER A 134 -16.40 -10.01 -2.63
C SER A 134 -16.24 -8.50 -2.84
N GLY A 135 -16.79 -7.67 -1.94
CA GLY A 135 -16.77 -6.21 -2.06
C GLY A 135 -15.36 -5.62 -1.85
N ARG A 136 -15.00 -4.65 -2.69
CA ARG A 136 -13.70 -3.98 -2.64
C ARG A 136 -13.86 -2.51 -2.32
N GLY A 137 -13.09 -2.04 -1.33
CA GLY A 137 -13.14 -0.66 -0.90
C GLY A 137 -12.68 0.34 -1.95
N PHE A 138 -11.74 -0.05 -2.83
CA PHE A 138 -11.22 0.84 -3.87
C PHE A 138 -12.24 1.19 -4.96
N SER A 139 -13.29 0.38 -5.10
CA SER A 139 -14.37 0.56 -6.08
C SER A 139 -15.69 1.04 -5.47
N SER A 140 -15.66 1.59 -4.26
CA SER A 140 -16.81 2.09 -3.50
C SER A 140 -16.52 3.48 -2.93
N ASN A 141 -17.56 4.29 -2.69
CA ASN A 141 -17.48 5.57 -2.00
C ASN A 141 -17.71 5.48 -0.48
N GLU A 142 -17.96 4.28 0.07
CA GLU A 142 -18.15 4.07 1.50
C GLU A 142 -16.87 4.35 2.31
N LYS A 143 -17.02 4.64 3.61
CA LYS A 143 -15.89 4.65 4.56
C LYS A 143 -15.24 3.28 4.61
N LEU A 144 -13.93 3.22 4.43
CA LEU A 144 -13.16 1.98 4.56
C LEU A 144 -12.83 1.69 6.02
N THR A 145 -12.65 0.42 6.34
CA THR A 145 -12.00 0.02 7.59
C THR A 145 -10.49 0.13 7.46
N PHE A 146 -9.77 0.29 8.57
CA PHE A 146 -8.32 0.27 8.56
C PHE A 146 -7.78 -1.06 8.06
N HIS A 147 -6.76 -0.98 7.21
CA HIS A 147 -6.12 -2.15 6.60
C HIS A 147 -4.69 -1.84 6.15
N THR A 148 -3.97 -2.90 5.82
CA THR A 148 -2.77 -2.89 5.00
C THR A 148 -3.09 -3.52 3.66
N ASP A 149 -2.45 -3.02 2.62
CA ASP A 149 -2.49 -3.65 1.30
C ASP A 149 -1.60 -4.92 1.25
N GLY A 150 -1.61 -5.60 0.13
CA GLY A 150 -0.97 -6.91 -0.04
C GLY A 150 0.46 -6.88 -0.61
N ALA A 151 1.20 -5.80 -0.46
CA ALA A 151 2.59 -5.67 -0.91
C ALA A 151 3.39 -4.83 0.08
N ASP A 152 4.71 -4.75 -0.08
CA ASP A 152 5.57 -3.90 0.78
C ASP A 152 5.18 -2.44 0.67
N ILE A 153 5.06 -1.92 -0.54
CA ILE A 153 4.65 -0.53 -0.81
C ILE A 153 3.29 -0.52 -1.53
N SER A 154 2.43 0.43 -1.14
CA SER A 154 1.34 0.90 -1.99
C SER A 154 1.52 2.38 -2.33
N THR A 155 1.25 2.73 -3.60
CA THR A 155 1.21 4.12 -4.04
C THR A 155 -0.20 4.52 -4.45
N LEU A 156 -0.55 5.79 -4.25
CA LEU A 156 -1.81 6.38 -4.67
C LEU A 156 -1.54 7.73 -5.36
N GLY A 157 -1.50 7.73 -6.69
CA GLY A 157 -1.39 8.95 -7.50
C GLY A 157 -2.74 9.63 -7.68
N CYS A 158 -2.90 10.83 -7.15
CA CYS A 158 -4.17 11.55 -7.19
C CYS A 158 -4.38 12.27 -8.52
N PHE A 159 -5.31 11.76 -9.34
CA PHE A 159 -5.71 12.43 -10.57
C PHE A 159 -6.83 13.44 -10.32
N ASN A 160 -7.91 13.04 -9.66
CA ASN A 160 -9.02 13.89 -9.25
C ASN A 160 -9.41 13.62 -7.80
N THR A 161 -9.87 14.65 -7.09
CA THR A 161 -10.46 14.54 -5.76
C THR A 161 -11.98 14.41 -5.83
N ALA A 162 -12.60 13.89 -4.78
CA ALA A 162 -14.05 13.89 -4.62
C ALA A 162 -14.60 15.33 -4.43
N LYS A 163 -15.89 15.50 -4.63
CA LYS A 163 -16.62 16.76 -4.32
C LYS A 163 -16.57 17.07 -2.83
N SER A 164 -16.71 16.04 -1.98
CA SER A 164 -16.58 16.14 -0.53
C SER A 164 -16.12 14.81 0.08
N GLY A 165 -15.46 14.83 1.24
CA GLY A 165 -14.93 13.64 1.88
C GLY A 165 -13.71 13.05 1.17
N GLY A 166 -13.48 11.74 1.29
CA GLY A 166 -12.36 11.05 0.65
C GLY A 166 -10.99 11.33 1.29
N MET A 167 -10.96 11.81 2.54
CA MET A 167 -9.70 12.01 3.28
C MET A 167 -8.98 10.68 3.49
N SER A 168 -7.68 10.66 3.28
CA SER A 168 -6.81 9.58 3.75
C SER A 168 -6.76 9.61 5.28
N MET A 169 -6.88 8.44 5.88
CA MET A 169 -6.82 8.20 7.32
C MET A 169 -5.65 7.23 7.56
N ILE A 170 -4.66 7.64 8.34
CA ILE A 170 -3.39 6.92 8.45
C ILE A 170 -2.95 6.84 9.90
N THR A 171 -2.40 5.69 10.29
CA THR A 171 -1.90 5.43 11.65
C THR A 171 -0.62 4.60 11.56
N SER A 172 0.41 4.98 12.33
CA SER A 172 1.63 4.17 12.45
C SER A 172 1.34 2.86 13.18
N SER A 173 1.59 1.71 12.53
CA SER A 173 1.41 0.41 13.17
C SER A 173 2.39 0.21 14.32
N THR A 174 3.64 0.68 14.18
CA THR A 174 4.64 0.61 15.24
C THR A 174 4.20 1.38 16.49
N ALA A 175 3.64 2.60 16.32
CA ALA A 175 3.10 3.37 17.45
C ALA A 175 1.89 2.69 18.10
N VAL A 176 1.03 2.05 17.29
CA VAL A 176 -0.10 1.23 17.80
C VAL A 176 0.41 0.07 18.65
N TRP A 177 1.41 -0.67 18.16
CA TRP A 177 2.02 -1.77 18.89
C TRP A 177 2.61 -1.30 20.21
N ARG A 178 3.43 -0.25 20.19
CA ARG A 178 4.04 0.31 21.40
C ARG A 178 3.01 0.83 22.40
N GLN A 179 1.88 1.33 21.95
CA GLN A 179 0.78 1.73 22.84
C GLN A 179 0.08 0.52 23.42
N PHE A 180 -0.17 -0.53 22.61
CA PHE A 180 -0.78 -1.77 23.06
C PHE A 180 0.08 -2.47 24.12
N GLU A 181 1.40 -2.60 23.92
CA GLU A 181 2.34 -3.16 24.91
C GLU A 181 2.25 -2.44 26.26
N ARG A 182 2.10 -1.12 26.25
CA ARG A 182 2.01 -0.33 27.50
C ARG A 182 0.67 -0.50 28.22
N GLU A 183 -0.43 -0.58 27.49
CA GLU A 183 -1.78 -0.63 28.06
C GLU A 183 -2.24 -2.04 28.39
N HIS A 184 -1.75 -3.04 27.66
CA HIS A 184 -2.18 -4.44 27.74
C HIS A 184 -0.99 -5.41 27.75
N PRO A 185 -0.04 -5.24 28.70
CA PRO A 185 1.17 -6.08 28.76
C PRO A 185 0.83 -7.58 28.96
N GLU A 186 -0.31 -7.89 29.59
CA GLU A 186 -0.80 -9.25 29.80
C GLU A 186 -1.25 -9.94 28.51
N LEU A 187 -1.50 -9.20 27.42
CA LEU A 187 -1.91 -9.73 26.11
C LEU A 187 -0.77 -9.78 25.09
N THR A 188 0.38 -9.19 25.37
CA THR A 188 1.49 -9.07 24.42
C THR A 188 1.96 -10.44 23.90
N ASN A 189 2.22 -11.39 24.80
CA ASN A 189 2.62 -12.76 24.43
C ASN A 189 1.56 -13.44 23.53
N ALA A 190 0.28 -13.22 23.81
CA ALA A 190 -0.78 -13.81 23.01
C ALA A 190 -0.82 -13.25 21.57
N VAL A 191 -0.45 -11.98 21.35
CA VAL A 191 -0.31 -11.41 19.99
C VAL A 191 0.86 -12.06 19.25
N GLU A 192 1.98 -12.28 19.94
CA GLU A 192 3.20 -12.85 19.37
C GLU A 192 3.08 -14.37 19.09
N GLU A 193 2.24 -15.07 19.84
CA GLU A 193 2.09 -16.52 19.72
C GLU A 193 0.98 -16.95 18.76
N HIS A 194 -0.12 -16.17 18.66
CA HIS A 194 -1.30 -16.59 17.92
C HIS A 194 -1.27 -16.15 16.45
N LEU A 195 -1.69 -17.07 15.58
CA LEU A 195 -2.07 -16.73 14.21
C LEU A 195 -3.48 -16.18 14.17
N PHE A 196 -3.66 -15.14 13.36
CA PHE A 196 -4.95 -14.61 12.97
C PHE A 196 -5.22 -14.98 11.51
N TYR A 197 -6.45 -15.38 11.21
CA TYR A 197 -6.80 -15.81 9.86
C TYR A 197 -7.49 -14.70 9.09
N PHE A 198 -7.06 -14.51 7.85
CA PHE A 198 -7.55 -13.50 6.94
C PHE A 198 -8.17 -14.18 5.71
N SER A 199 -9.39 -13.83 5.36
CA SER A 199 -10.01 -14.27 4.11
C SER A 199 -9.30 -13.69 2.91
N ARG A 200 -9.14 -14.49 1.85
CA ARG A 200 -8.69 -13.98 0.54
C ARG A 200 -9.84 -13.33 -0.24
N GLN A 201 -11.07 -13.41 0.25
CA GLN A 201 -12.26 -12.75 -0.30
C GLN A 201 -12.53 -13.09 -1.77
N GLN A 202 -12.35 -14.35 -2.18
CA GLN A 202 -12.51 -14.84 -3.55
C GLN A 202 -11.54 -14.21 -4.56
N GLU A 203 -10.37 -13.79 -4.11
CA GLU A 203 -9.27 -13.29 -4.96
C GLU A 203 -8.11 -14.28 -5.04
N GLU A 204 -8.21 -15.41 -4.36
CA GLU A 204 -7.19 -16.46 -4.38
C GLU A 204 -6.97 -17.00 -5.79
N ALA A 205 -5.73 -17.35 -6.08
CA ALA A 205 -5.38 -18.14 -7.26
C ALA A 205 -5.99 -19.57 -7.13
N PRO A 206 -6.18 -20.31 -8.23
CA PRO A 206 -6.83 -21.62 -8.21
C PRO A 206 -6.16 -22.65 -7.29
N ASP A 207 -4.88 -22.50 -6.98
CA ASP A 207 -4.06 -23.34 -6.11
C ASP A 207 -3.93 -22.82 -4.68
N GLU A 208 -4.53 -21.68 -4.35
CA GLU A 208 -4.48 -21.07 -3.03
C GLU A 208 -5.73 -21.41 -2.20
N ARG A 209 -5.56 -21.53 -0.87
CA ARG A 209 -6.69 -21.63 0.07
C ARG A 209 -7.47 -20.31 0.11
N PRO A 210 -8.78 -20.31 0.46
CA PRO A 210 -9.59 -19.10 0.56
C PRO A 210 -9.21 -18.19 1.74
N TYR A 211 -8.23 -18.58 2.55
CA TYR A 211 -7.72 -17.82 3.70
C TYR A 211 -6.22 -18.09 3.91
N TYR A 212 -5.59 -17.28 4.73
CA TYR A 212 -4.22 -17.47 5.18
C TYR A 212 -4.07 -17.07 6.64
N GLY A 213 -3.09 -17.67 7.32
CA GLY A 213 -2.76 -17.38 8.72
C GLY A 213 -1.53 -16.46 8.82
N GLN A 214 -1.62 -15.45 9.69
CA GLN A 214 -0.52 -14.50 9.90
C GLN A 214 -0.62 -13.89 11.30
N LYS A 215 0.51 -13.56 11.93
CA LYS A 215 0.52 -12.77 13.17
C LYS A 215 0.20 -11.31 12.87
N LEU A 216 -0.47 -10.65 13.82
CA LEU A 216 -0.80 -9.22 13.68
C LEU A 216 0.42 -8.34 13.81
N PHE A 217 1.32 -8.69 14.72
CA PHE A 217 2.61 -8.03 14.92
C PHE A 217 3.68 -9.10 15.13
N GLU A 218 4.84 -8.86 14.55
CA GLU A 218 5.99 -9.75 14.69
C GLU A 218 7.28 -8.95 14.50
N GLU A 219 8.28 -9.22 15.32
CA GLU A 219 9.60 -8.64 15.16
C GLU A 219 10.47 -9.52 14.25
N CYS A 220 11.22 -8.87 13.36
CA CYS A 220 12.21 -9.52 12.51
C CYS A 220 13.38 -8.58 12.30
N ASP A 221 14.61 -9.05 12.61
CA ASP A 221 15.85 -8.28 12.49
C ASP A 221 15.80 -6.90 13.19
N GLY A 222 15.18 -6.83 14.38
CA GLY A 222 15.01 -5.60 15.16
C GLY A 222 13.98 -4.61 14.61
N LEU A 223 13.18 -5.02 13.63
CA LEU A 223 12.08 -4.23 13.06
C LEU A 223 10.74 -4.84 13.41
N ILE A 224 9.76 -4.00 13.76
CA ILE A 224 8.38 -4.40 14.01
C ILE A 224 7.60 -4.33 12.69
N PHE A 225 6.89 -5.40 12.41
CA PHE A 225 6.00 -5.54 11.26
C PHE A 225 4.55 -5.65 11.75
N GLY A 226 3.66 -4.83 11.21
CA GLY A 226 2.25 -4.82 11.58
C GLY A 226 1.34 -5.22 10.41
N LYS A 227 0.41 -6.15 10.66
CA LYS A 227 -0.64 -6.56 9.73
C LYS A 227 -2.00 -6.28 10.32
N TRP A 228 -2.84 -5.61 9.54
CA TRP A 228 -4.22 -5.35 9.93
C TRP A 228 -5.14 -5.35 8.72
N ASN A 229 -6.25 -6.01 8.82
CA ASN A 229 -7.36 -5.87 7.88
C ASN A 229 -8.64 -6.40 8.54
N SER A 230 -9.38 -5.52 9.21
CA SER A 230 -10.56 -5.91 9.98
C SER A 230 -11.64 -6.56 9.13
N ASN A 231 -11.79 -6.19 7.85
CA ASN A 231 -12.78 -6.82 6.98
C ASN A 231 -12.37 -8.26 6.62
N ARG A 232 -11.09 -8.52 6.29
CA ARG A 232 -10.59 -9.86 6.00
C ARG A 232 -10.59 -10.77 7.23
N LEU A 233 -10.29 -10.23 8.42
CA LEU A 233 -10.40 -10.94 9.70
C LEU A 233 -11.85 -11.36 9.98
N ARG A 234 -12.79 -10.44 9.81
CA ARG A 234 -14.22 -10.72 10.00
C ARG A 234 -14.74 -11.76 9.02
N THR A 235 -14.49 -11.58 7.72
CA THR A 235 -14.98 -12.49 6.68
C THR A 235 -14.30 -13.86 6.70
N ALA A 236 -13.12 -14.00 7.29
CA ALA A 236 -12.51 -15.31 7.52
C ALA A 236 -13.34 -16.17 8.50
N GLN A 237 -14.04 -15.55 9.45
CA GLN A 237 -14.87 -16.27 10.41
C GLN A 237 -16.13 -16.92 9.80
N ASP A 238 -16.46 -16.55 8.55
CA ASP A 238 -17.55 -17.16 7.78
C ASP A 238 -17.09 -18.43 7.02
N ILE A 239 -15.78 -18.72 7.00
CA ILE A 239 -15.19 -19.90 6.35
C ILE A 239 -15.15 -21.05 7.35
N ASN A 240 -15.70 -22.23 6.98
CA ASN A 240 -15.86 -23.37 7.89
C ASN A 240 -14.53 -23.89 8.46
N ASP A 241 -13.47 -23.92 7.64
CA ASP A 241 -12.16 -24.48 8.02
C ASP A 241 -11.29 -23.50 8.82
N VAL A 242 -11.77 -22.27 9.03
CA VAL A 242 -11.05 -21.28 9.83
C VAL A 242 -11.38 -21.44 11.31
N PRO A 243 -10.37 -21.61 12.18
CA PRO A 243 -10.58 -21.62 13.62
C PRO A 243 -11.31 -20.34 14.10
N LYS A 244 -12.31 -20.51 14.95
CA LYS A 244 -13.02 -19.37 15.52
C LYS A 244 -12.10 -18.59 16.46
N LEU A 245 -12.24 -17.26 16.44
CA LEU A 245 -11.50 -16.40 17.34
C LEU A 245 -11.80 -16.74 18.81
N THR A 246 -10.76 -16.92 19.58
CA THR A 246 -10.85 -17.08 21.04
C THR A 246 -11.28 -15.77 21.70
N GLU A 247 -11.68 -15.82 22.97
CA GLU A 247 -11.99 -14.62 23.76
C GLU A 247 -10.79 -13.68 23.84
N THR A 248 -9.58 -14.24 24.03
CA THR A 248 -8.32 -13.48 24.06
C THR A 248 -8.05 -12.76 22.73
N GLN A 249 -8.19 -13.46 21.60
CA GLN A 249 -8.02 -12.86 20.27
C GLN A 249 -9.05 -11.74 20.00
N ASN A 250 -10.30 -11.92 20.42
CA ASN A 250 -11.32 -10.87 20.31
C ASN A 250 -10.96 -9.63 21.15
N LYS A 251 -10.48 -9.80 22.39
CA LYS A 251 -9.98 -8.68 23.24
C LYS A 251 -8.84 -7.94 22.53
N ILE A 252 -7.85 -8.66 21.99
CA ILE A 252 -6.73 -8.09 21.23
C ILE A 252 -7.25 -7.24 20.06
N LEU A 253 -8.13 -7.79 19.23
CA LEU A 253 -8.68 -7.09 18.06
C LEU A 253 -9.45 -5.81 18.46
N ASN A 254 -10.21 -5.87 19.54
CA ASN A 254 -10.97 -4.71 20.03
C ASN A 254 -10.03 -3.60 20.52
N PHE A 255 -9.07 -3.90 21.40
CA PHE A 255 -8.15 -2.90 21.93
C PHE A 255 -7.26 -2.30 20.83
N MET A 256 -6.70 -3.12 19.94
CA MET A 256 -5.93 -2.59 18.81
C MET A 256 -6.78 -1.72 17.89
N GLY A 257 -8.02 -2.14 17.59
CA GLY A 257 -8.95 -1.38 16.77
C GLY A 257 -9.31 -0.01 17.38
N GLU A 258 -9.38 0.08 18.71
CA GLU A 258 -9.54 1.35 19.43
C GLU A 258 -8.30 2.24 19.32
N ILE A 259 -7.10 1.68 19.58
CA ILE A 259 -5.84 2.44 19.53
C ILE A 259 -5.62 3.01 18.12
N ILE A 260 -5.84 2.21 17.06
CA ILE A 260 -5.70 2.62 15.66
C ILE A 260 -6.50 3.90 15.36
N GLN A 261 -7.66 4.07 15.97
CA GLN A 261 -8.57 5.17 15.68
C GLN A 261 -8.49 6.35 16.67
N ARG A 262 -7.64 6.27 17.69
CA ARG A 262 -7.46 7.36 18.66
C ARG A 262 -6.94 8.62 17.98
N SER A 263 -7.43 9.76 18.37
CA SER A 263 -7.02 11.07 17.82
C SER A 263 -5.51 11.35 17.95
N THR A 264 -4.86 10.74 18.94
CA THR A 264 -3.41 10.82 19.13
C THR A 264 -2.60 10.03 18.09
N HIS A 265 -3.19 8.98 17.52
CA HIS A 265 -2.56 8.09 16.54
C HIS A 265 -3.01 8.41 15.12
N LEU A 266 -4.29 8.73 14.96
CA LEU A 266 -4.93 8.95 13.67
C LEU A 266 -4.52 10.28 13.06
N TYR A 267 -3.83 10.25 11.92
CA TYR A 267 -3.60 11.40 11.07
C TYR A 267 -4.54 11.37 9.86
N THR A 268 -5.13 12.52 9.53
CA THR A 268 -6.04 12.65 8.37
C THR A 268 -5.58 13.75 7.45
N MET A 269 -5.67 13.53 6.15
CA MET A 269 -5.30 14.52 5.14
C MET A 269 -6.09 14.36 3.85
N TYR A 270 -6.23 15.44 3.10
CA TYR A 270 -6.64 15.41 1.71
C TYR A 270 -5.42 15.25 0.80
N LEU A 271 -5.50 14.33 -0.16
CA LEU A 271 -4.61 14.36 -1.32
C LEU A 271 -5.07 15.45 -2.28
N LYS A 272 -4.13 16.12 -2.91
CA LYS A 272 -4.38 17.10 -3.98
C LYS A 272 -4.13 16.46 -5.34
N PRO A 273 -4.76 16.94 -6.42
CA PRO A 273 -4.39 16.50 -7.76
C PRO A 273 -2.90 16.73 -8.03
N GLY A 274 -2.19 15.68 -8.41
CA GLY A 274 -0.73 15.67 -8.57
C GLY A 274 0.05 15.19 -7.36
N ASP A 275 -0.59 14.84 -6.23
CA ASP A 275 0.08 14.15 -5.12
C ASP A 275 0.24 12.66 -5.44
N LEU A 276 1.40 12.11 -5.07
CA LEU A 276 1.65 10.68 -4.98
C LEU A 276 1.88 10.31 -3.52
N GLN A 277 0.92 9.63 -2.91
CA GLN A 277 1.08 9.03 -1.59
C GLN A 277 1.82 7.71 -1.73
N ILE A 278 2.90 7.51 -0.95
CA ILE A 278 3.68 6.28 -0.89
C ILE A 278 3.62 5.76 0.54
N MET A 279 3.21 4.52 0.73
CA MET A 279 3.02 3.90 2.05
C MET A 279 3.71 2.55 2.15
N ASN A 280 4.36 2.33 3.28
CA ASN A 280 4.89 1.03 3.67
C ASN A 280 3.80 0.25 4.43
N ASN A 281 3.26 -0.80 3.83
CA ASN A 281 2.19 -1.62 4.39
C ASN A 281 2.61 -2.46 5.60
N ASN A 282 3.89 -2.46 5.94
CA ASN A 282 4.42 -3.16 7.11
C ASN A 282 4.45 -2.28 8.36
N THR A 283 4.27 -0.94 8.19
CA THR A 283 4.40 0.06 9.26
C THR A 283 3.28 1.08 9.32
N VAL A 284 2.36 1.05 8.35
CA VAL A 284 1.26 2.01 8.26
C VAL A 284 -0.05 1.27 8.03
N PHE A 285 -1.01 1.54 8.91
CA PHE A 285 -2.41 1.17 8.70
C PHE A 285 -3.12 2.35 8.06
N HIS A 286 -3.90 2.09 7.03
CA HIS A 286 -4.58 3.16 6.30
C HIS A 286 -6.06 2.86 6.06
N SER A 287 -6.79 3.92 5.81
CA SER A 287 -8.23 3.92 5.55
C SER A 287 -8.59 5.18 4.75
N ARG A 288 -9.87 5.35 4.51
CA ARG A 288 -10.41 6.53 3.83
C ARG A 288 -11.81 6.84 4.37
N THR A 289 -12.11 8.12 4.56
CA THR A 289 -13.49 8.54 4.86
C THR A 289 -14.41 8.26 3.67
N ALA A 290 -15.71 8.15 3.91
CA ALA A 290 -16.70 8.17 2.84
C ALA A 290 -16.58 9.46 2.02
N TYR A 291 -17.06 9.44 0.78
CA TYR A 291 -17.05 10.62 -0.08
C TYR A 291 -18.27 10.69 -1.00
N GLU A 292 -18.52 11.90 -1.46
CA GLU A 292 -19.51 12.21 -2.48
C GLU A 292 -18.79 12.67 -3.75
N ASP A 293 -19.14 12.09 -4.89
CA ASP A 293 -18.57 12.49 -6.17
C ASP A 293 -19.37 13.59 -6.85
N TYR A 294 -18.74 14.20 -7.85
CA TYR A 294 -19.42 15.06 -8.80
C TYR A 294 -20.36 14.24 -9.70
N ALA A 295 -21.43 14.85 -10.16
CA ALA A 295 -22.30 14.25 -11.19
C ALA A 295 -21.59 14.11 -12.54
N ASP A 296 -20.67 15.03 -12.85
CA ASP A 296 -19.84 15.05 -14.04
C ASP A 296 -18.79 13.93 -13.96
N ALA A 297 -18.83 13.02 -14.93
CA ALA A 297 -17.95 11.84 -14.96
C ALA A 297 -16.46 12.20 -14.96
N ASP A 298 -16.08 13.26 -15.69
CA ASP A 298 -14.68 13.69 -15.86
C ASP A 298 -14.12 14.34 -14.58
N LYS A 299 -14.99 14.70 -13.65
CA LYS A 299 -14.61 15.31 -12.35
C LYS A 299 -14.68 14.34 -11.18
N LYS A 300 -15.15 13.11 -11.42
CA LYS A 300 -15.20 12.10 -10.35
C LYS A 300 -13.83 11.83 -9.78
N ARG A 301 -13.83 11.45 -8.50
CA ARG A 301 -12.62 11.04 -7.81
C ARG A 301 -11.95 9.89 -8.53
N LEU A 302 -10.67 10.05 -8.83
CA LEU A 302 -9.83 9.03 -9.45
C LEU A 302 -8.42 9.09 -8.89
N LEU A 303 -7.94 7.95 -8.37
CA LEU A 303 -6.54 7.75 -8.05
C LEU A 303 -6.02 6.52 -8.79
N TYR A 304 -4.71 6.54 -9.09
CA TYR A 304 -4.00 5.36 -9.61
C TYR A 304 -3.25 4.68 -8.47
N ARG A 305 -3.50 3.40 -8.27
CA ARG A 305 -2.83 2.60 -7.25
C ARG A 305 -1.89 1.58 -7.86
N LEU A 306 -0.67 1.53 -7.31
CA LEU A 306 0.26 0.43 -7.53
C LEU A 306 0.56 -0.26 -6.19
N TRP A 307 0.74 -1.56 -6.25
CA TRP A 307 1.39 -2.37 -5.24
C TRP A 307 2.78 -2.71 -5.77
N ILE A 308 3.81 -2.63 -4.92
CA ILE A 308 5.19 -2.73 -5.37
C ILE A 308 6.02 -3.54 -4.37
N ALA A 309 6.82 -4.49 -4.90
CA ALA A 309 7.96 -5.06 -4.20
C ALA A 309 9.20 -4.18 -4.51
N PRO A 310 9.66 -3.32 -3.57
CA PRO A 310 10.70 -2.35 -3.86
C PRO A 310 12.09 -2.98 -4.00
N LYS A 311 12.98 -2.31 -4.73
CA LYS A 311 14.39 -2.73 -4.94
C LYS A 311 15.13 -3.04 -3.63
N LYS A 312 14.79 -2.33 -2.57
CA LYS A 312 15.35 -2.51 -1.24
C LYS A 312 14.23 -2.73 -0.24
N SER A 313 14.22 -3.88 0.41
CA SER A 313 13.24 -4.23 1.44
C SER A 313 13.88 -5.11 2.51
N PRO A 314 13.45 -5.01 3.77
CA PRO A 314 13.93 -5.89 4.82
C PRO A 314 13.39 -7.32 4.63
N ARG A 315 13.99 -8.27 5.34
CA ARG A 315 13.40 -9.60 5.50
C ARG A 315 12.06 -9.48 6.23
N LEU A 316 11.07 -10.28 5.81
CA LEU A 316 9.78 -10.38 6.51
C LEU A 316 9.80 -11.50 7.55
N PRO A 317 8.94 -11.42 8.57
CA PRO A 317 8.75 -12.47 9.54
C PRO A 317 8.28 -13.79 8.91
N GLN A 318 8.61 -14.92 9.55
CA GLN A 318 8.30 -16.25 9.02
C GLN A 318 6.80 -16.49 8.85
N SER A 319 5.95 -15.98 9.75
CA SER A 319 4.49 -16.18 9.65
C SER A 319 3.85 -15.48 8.44
N TRP A 320 4.59 -14.59 7.76
CA TRP A 320 4.10 -13.84 6.61
C TRP A 320 4.28 -14.58 5.27
N ASN A 321 5.05 -15.70 5.30
CA ASN A 321 5.38 -16.44 4.09
C ASN A 321 4.15 -16.93 3.31
N GLU A 322 3.11 -17.38 3.99
CA GLU A 322 1.91 -17.93 3.34
C GLU A 322 1.21 -16.90 2.43
N PHE A 323 1.24 -15.62 2.79
CA PHE A 323 0.63 -14.58 1.98
C PHE A 323 1.61 -13.99 0.96
N TYR A 324 2.84 -13.70 1.38
CA TYR A 324 3.82 -13.00 0.54
C TYR A 324 4.53 -13.91 -0.45
N GLY A 325 4.52 -15.24 -0.24
CA GLY A 325 5.23 -16.24 -1.04
C GLY A 325 6.73 -16.27 -0.81
N GLU A 326 7.35 -15.12 -0.59
CA GLU A 326 8.76 -14.93 -0.30
C GLU A 326 8.94 -13.96 0.86
N ILE A 327 9.92 -14.25 1.74
CA ILE A 327 10.20 -13.42 2.92
C ILE A 327 11.63 -12.88 2.97
N GLY A 328 12.50 -13.27 2.04
CA GLY A 328 13.87 -12.77 1.93
C GLY A 328 13.94 -11.25 1.72
N ALA A 329 15.05 -10.64 2.12
CA ALA A 329 15.30 -9.23 1.84
C ALA A 329 15.43 -8.99 0.33
N ASN A 330 14.88 -7.86 -0.14
CA ASN A 330 14.93 -7.42 -1.55
C ASN A 330 14.27 -8.38 -2.55
N MET A 331 13.47 -9.35 -2.10
CA MET A 331 12.78 -10.32 -2.97
C MET A 331 11.55 -9.73 -3.62
N VAL A 332 11.22 -10.23 -4.82
CA VAL A 332 9.92 -10.00 -5.44
C VAL A 332 8.87 -10.83 -4.68
N ARG A 333 7.92 -10.16 -4.05
CA ARG A 333 6.98 -10.81 -3.13
C ARG A 333 5.64 -10.07 -3.01
N GLY A 334 4.67 -10.75 -2.43
CA GLY A 334 3.34 -10.18 -2.21
C GLY A 334 2.53 -10.03 -3.49
N GLY A 335 1.47 -9.26 -3.42
CA GLY A 335 0.45 -9.17 -4.44
C GLY A 335 -0.66 -10.20 -4.24
N ILE A 336 -1.73 -10.01 -4.96
CA ILE A 336 -2.84 -10.97 -5.07
C ILE A 336 -2.87 -11.41 -6.53
N LYS A 337 -2.45 -12.63 -6.78
CA LYS A 337 -2.34 -13.19 -8.14
C LYS A 337 -3.68 -13.15 -8.88
N GLY A 338 -4.78 -13.42 -8.15
CA GLY A 338 -6.09 -13.44 -8.75
C GLY A 338 -6.28 -14.59 -9.73
N HIS A 339 -7.23 -14.43 -10.64
CA HIS A 339 -7.66 -15.51 -11.54
C HIS A 339 -6.96 -15.49 -12.92
N HIS A 340 -6.17 -14.47 -13.21
CA HIS A 340 -5.55 -14.26 -14.55
C HIS A 340 -4.03 -14.12 -14.49
N PHE A 341 -3.40 -14.62 -13.41
CA PHE A 341 -1.94 -14.61 -13.28
C PHE A 341 -1.34 -15.74 -14.12
N ASP A 342 -0.86 -15.39 -15.30
CA ASP A 342 -0.38 -16.29 -16.33
C ASP A 342 1.15 -16.23 -16.54
N GLU A 343 1.65 -16.90 -17.57
CA GLU A 343 3.08 -16.92 -17.93
C GLU A 343 3.60 -15.52 -18.36
N GLN A 344 2.75 -14.66 -18.90
CA GLN A 344 3.14 -13.28 -19.23
C GLN A 344 3.40 -12.47 -17.95
N CYS A 345 2.55 -12.64 -16.92
CA CYS A 345 2.76 -12.03 -15.62
C CYS A 345 4.06 -12.51 -14.96
N LYS A 346 4.33 -13.82 -14.98
CA LYS A 346 5.56 -14.39 -14.43
C LYS A 346 6.78 -13.86 -15.16
N LYS A 347 6.73 -13.88 -16.49
CA LYS A 347 7.82 -13.35 -17.33
C LYS A 347 8.09 -11.87 -17.03
N PHE A 348 7.05 -11.06 -16.88
CA PHE A 348 7.19 -9.65 -16.51
C PHE A 348 7.88 -9.50 -15.15
N ASP A 349 7.43 -10.24 -14.14
CA ASP A 349 8.02 -10.21 -12.78
C ASP A 349 9.52 -10.53 -12.84
N ASP A 350 9.90 -11.63 -13.52
CA ASP A 350 11.28 -12.10 -13.62
C ASP A 350 12.16 -11.12 -14.41
N ASP A 351 11.71 -10.69 -15.57
CA ASP A 351 12.47 -9.78 -16.43
C ASP A 351 12.69 -8.43 -15.74
N HIS A 352 11.67 -7.93 -15.04
CA HIS A 352 11.78 -6.67 -14.33
C HIS A 352 12.69 -6.79 -13.09
N ALA A 353 12.59 -7.89 -12.35
CA ALA A 353 13.47 -8.17 -11.21
C ALA A 353 14.95 -8.23 -11.64
N ARG A 354 15.25 -8.91 -12.77
CA ARG A 354 16.62 -8.95 -13.34
C ARG A 354 17.14 -7.55 -13.67
N LYS A 355 16.33 -6.72 -14.33
CA LYS A 355 16.69 -5.33 -14.67
C LYS A 355 17.01 -4.50 -13.43
N LEU A 356 16.26 -4.71 -12.34
CA LEU A 356 16.48 -4.05 -11.05
C LEU A 356 17.57 -4.72 -10.19
N LYS A 357 18.16 -5.83 -10.66
CA LYS A 357 19.13 -6.64 -9.91
C LYS A 357 18.60 -7.15 -8.57
N MET A 358 17.31 -7.44 -8.52
CA MET A 358 16.67 -8.05 -7.36
C MET A 358 16.89 -9.55 -7.36
N PRO A 359 17.12 -10.21 -6.20
CA PRO A 359 17.12 -11.65 -6.11
C PRO A 359 15.74 -12.23 -6.48
N PHE A 360 15.72 -13.37 -7.15
CA PHE A 360 14.50 -14.12 -7.42
C PHE A 360 14.83 -15.62 -7.37
N ASN A 361 13.85 -16.39 -6.93
CA ASN A 361 14.00 -17.84 -6.91
C ASN A 361 13.75 -18.40 -8.34
N ASN A 362 14.68 -19.18 -8.84
CA ASN A 362 14.54 -19.92 -10.11
C ASN A 362 13.55 -21.07 -9.97
#